data_e681ce031ed11acd451b8732e49864b0
#
_entry.id   e681ce031ed11acd451b8732e49864b0
#
_cell.length_a   1.000
_cell.length_b   1.000
_cell.length_c   1.000
_cell.angle_alpha   90.00
_cell.angle_beta   90.00
_cell.angle_gamma   90.00
#
_symmetry.space_group_name_H-M   'P 1'
#
loop_
_entity.id
_entity.type
_entity.pdbx_description
1 polymer ?
#
loop_
_entity_poly.entity_id
_entity_poly.type
_entity_poly.pdbx_seq_one_letter_code
_entity_poly.pdbx_strand_id
1 'polypeptide(L)'
;MIRITNARLELNEANRPLEELTARLLKVRRSDVKRVRLVKKSVDARDKGDIHFVCALDVEVSPMPARLPKNAAMCEKARGWEVRPDDRLPDAPPVVVGLGPAGLFAALTLARRGLKPVVLERGRDVGARLADVQRFFESGILAENSNIQFGEGGAGAFSDGKLNTGIKDARCRWVLETLCQFGAPEEILYEARPHIGTDRLPGVVKAIREEIVRLGGDVRFETTLTGLRVENGRVVCAIAGDREIPTCGVVLAVGHSARDTFEMLLRAGAPMERKPFSIGARIEQKQAWLNRCQYGAAAGHPALGAADYRLNTKVSDGRGAYTFCMCPGGQVVAAASEAGGVVTNGMSPYRRDGENCNGALLVDVRVDDFPETDGVLAGVRFQRKWEKAAFRLGGESYRAPAQLATDFLRGVPSKGARGVRPTYRPGVTFTNLEGCLPPFAVSGMREALAAFDRRLPGFAGPDAVLTGVETRSSSPVRILRNAETCESAVRGLFPAGEGAGYAGGILSAAVDGIRCAEKVWPEGQA
;
A
#
# COMPACT_ATOMS: atom_id res chain seq x y z
N MET A 1 32.75 12.54 -2.64
CA MET A 1 31.83 12.20 -1.53
C MET A 1 32.20 10.83 -0.99
N ILE A 2 32.17 10.63 0.32
CA ILE A 2 32.44 9.34 0.97
C ILE A 2 31.11 8.75 1.40
N ARG A 3 30.83 7.46 1.11
CA ARG A 3 29.72 6.71 1.68
C ARG A 3 30.23 5.82 2.80
N ILE A 4 29.68 6.00 3.99
CA ILE A 4 29.89 5.14 5.15
C ILE A 4 28.69 4.22 5.28
N THR A 5 28.91 2.90 5.31
CA THR A 5 27.84 1.89 5.49
C THR A 5 27.97 1.23 6.86
N ASN A 6 26.87 0.66 7.36
CA ASN A 6 26.84 -0.02 8.66
C ASN A 6 27.42 0.82 9.81
N ALA A 7 27.19 2.14 9.77
CA ALA A 7 27.54 3.02 10.87
C ALA A 7 26.60 2.76 12.05
N ARG A 8 27.17 2.37 13.20
CA ARG A 8 26.42 2.17 14.42
C ARG A 8 26.14 3.51 15.11
N LEU A 9 24.88 3.75 15.46
CA LEU A 9 24.42 4.91 16.21
C LEU A 9 23.62 4.42 17.43
N GLU A 10 24.09 4.77 18.63
CA GLU A 10 23.43 4.37 19.87
C GLU A 10 22.09 5.07 20.06
N LEU A 11 21.14 4.43 20.74
CA LEU A 11 19.81 5.01 20.99
C LEU A 11 19.90 6.37 21.69
N ASN A 12 20.78 6.50 22.67
CA ASN A 12 20.99 7.76 23.41
C ASN A 12 21.71 8.86 22.59
N GLU A 13 22.27 8.50 21.44
CA GLU A 13 22.92 9.43 20.50
C GLU A 13 22.03 9.80 19.33
N ALA A 14 20.80 9.26 19.24
CA ALA A 14 19.92 9.39 18.07
C ALA A 14 19.61 10.84 17.68
N ASN A 15 19.61 11.77 18.64
CA ASN A 15 19.34 13.18 18.45
C ASN A 15 20.61 14.05 18.37
N ARG A 16 21.83 13.44 18.41
CA ARG A 16 23.08 14.18 18.27
C ARG A 16 23.35 14.52 16.80
N PRO A 17 24.08 15.62 16.53
CA PRO A 17 24.49 15.96 15.17
C PRO A 17 25.28 14.82 14.51
N LEU A 18 24.90 14.44 13.29
CA LEU A 18 25.55 13.35 12.54
C LEU A 18 27.01 13.65 12.21
N GLU A 19 27.40 14.92 12.22
CA GLU A 19 28.78 15.37 12.05
C GLU A 19 29.71 14.82 13.16
N GLU A 20 29.20 14.67 14.39
CA GLU A 20 29.97 14.10 15.52
C GLU A 20 30.22 12.60 15.31
N LEU A 21 29.19 11.86 14.92
CA LEU A 21 29.32 10.45 14.57
C LEU A 21 30.31 10.28 13.41
N THR A 22 30.16 11.10 12.37
CA THR A 22 30.97 11.05 11.15
C THR A 22 32.45 11.36 11.47
N ALA A 23 32.73 12.43 12.25
CA ALA A 23 34.07 12.78 12.65
C ALA A 23 34.76 11.65 13.43
N ARG A 24 34.05 11.01 14.35
CA ARG A 24 34.50 9.82 15.09
C ARG A 24 34.83 8.65 14.18
N LEU A 25 33.95 8.34 13.23
CA LEU A 25 34.11 7.22 12.30
C LEU A 25 35.29 7.43 11.32
N LEU A 26 35.44 8.64 10.80
CA LEU A 26 36.51 8.99 9.83
C LEU A 26 37.81 9.38 10.51
N LYS A 27 37.83 9.54 11.84
CA LYS A 27 38.98 10.04 12.64
C LYS A 27 39.47 11.39 12.16
N VAL A 28 38.58 12.33 11.90
CA VAL A 28 38.82 13.70 11.49
C VAL A 28 38.23 14.68 12.51
N ARG A 29 38.62 15.97 12.46
CA ARG A 29 37.99 16.99 13.29
C ARG A 29 36.55 17.24 12.80
N ARG A 30 35.65 17.60 13.70
CA ARG A 30 34.26 17.95 13.34
C ARG A 30 34.21 19.10 12.32
N SER A 31 35.12 20.10 12.44
CA SER A 31 35.26 21.22 11.50
C SER A 31 35.60 20.80 10.07
N ASP A 32 36.18 19.63 9.90
CA ASP A 32 36.59 19.10 8.60
C ASP A 32 35.41 18.43 7.88
N VAL A 33 34.35 18.07 8.61
CA VAL A 33 33.09 17.52 8.04
C VAL A 33 32.24 18.68 7.53
N LYS A 34 32.09 18.80 6.21
CA LYS A 34 31.37 19.91 5.55
C LYS A 34 29.89 19.62 5.39
N ARG A 35 29.53 18.36 5.10
CA ARG A 35 28.16 17.96 4.92
C ARG A 35 27.98 16.47 5.25
N VAL A 36 26.89 16.16 5.94
CA VAL A 36 26.46 14.77 6.18
C VAL A 36 25.03 14.63 5.72
N ARG A 37 24.75 13.56 4.99
CA ARG A 37 23.40 13.18 4.59
C ARG A 37 23.13 11.74 5.05
N LEU A 38 22.06 11.55 5.80
CA LEU A 38 21.57 10.22 6.15
C LEU A 38 20.93 9.57 4.91
N VAL A 39 21.44 8.41 4.51
CA VAL A 39 21.00 7.68 3.33
C VAL A 39 20.10 6.50 3.71
N LYS A 40 20.41 5.89 4.86
CA LYS A 40 19.62 4.78 5.42
C LYS A 40 19.74 4.78 6.93
N LYS A 41 18.63 4.50 7.61
CA LYS A 41 18.57 4.24 9.05
C LYS A 41 17.65 3.06 9.32
N SER A 42 18.09 2.13 10.11
CA SER A 42 17.30 0.96 10.54
C SER A 42 17.60 0.61 11.98
N VAL A 43 16.61 0.13 12.72
CA VAL A 43 16.80 -0.44 14.05
C VAL A 43 17.38 -1.84 13.90
N ASP A 44 18.45 -2.14 14.62
CA ASP A 44 18.90 -3.49 14.89
C ASP A 44 18.47 -3.90 16.31
N ALA A 45 17.51 -4.79 16.41
CA ALA A 45 16.96 -5.33 17.64
C ALA A 45 17.05 -6.87 17.69
N ARG A 46 18.00 -7.46 16.95
CA ARG A 46 18.24 -8.90 16.97
C ARG A 46 18.73 -9.37 18.33
N ASP A 47 19.58 -8.57 18.96
CA ASP A 47 19.93 -8.71 20.38
C ASP A 47 19.16 -7.67 21.19
N LYS A 48 18.27 -8.12 22.07
CA LYS A 48 17.46 -7.23 22.93
C LYS A 48 18.25 -6.52 24.02
N GLY A 49 19.45 -7.01 24.33
CA GLY A 49 20.41 -6.39 25.26
C GLY A 49 21.25 -5.30 24.59
N ASP A 50 21.27 -5.23 23.23
CA ASP A 50 22.14 -4.36 22.46
C ASP A 50 21.41 -3.73 21.25
N ILE A 51 20.32 -3.02 21.53
CA ILE A 51 19.52 -2.35 20.48
C ILE A 51 20.17 -1.03 20.07
N HIS A 52 20.40 -0.85 18.77
CA HIS A 52 21.02 0.33 18.21
C HIS A 52 20.52 0.60 16.78
N PHE A 53 20.85 1.77 16.22
CA PHE A 53 20.61 2.05 14.82
C PHE A 53 21.80 1.64 13.96
N VAL A 54 21.50 1.12 12.77
CA VAL A 54 22.46 0.90 11.70
C VAL A 54 22.18 1.91 10.59
N CYS A 55 23.16 2.78 10.31
CA CYS A 55 23.03 3.90 9.39
C CYS A 55 23.93 3.73 8.17
N ALA A 56 23.54 4.36 7.05
CA ALA A 56 24.41 4.69 5.93
C ALA A 56 24.44 6.22 5.76
N LEU A 57 25.63 6.77 5.61
CA LEU A 57 25.86 8.22 5.55
C LEU A 57 26.64 8.56 4.27
N ASP A 58 26.21 9.61 3.57
CA ASP A 58 27.01 10.28 2.53
C ASP A 58 27.65 11.52 3.14
N VAL A 59 28.96 11.64 2.99
CA VAL A 59 29.76 12.62 3.69
C VAL A 59 30.67 13.38 2.74
N GLU A 60 30.74 14.71 2.92
CA GLU A 60 31.73 15.60 2.31
C GLU A 60 32.70 16.07 3.40
N VAL A 61 33.97 15.79 3.20
CA VAL A 61 35.04 16.10 4.16
C VAL A 61 36.16 16.87 3.45
N SER A 62 36.72 17.88 4.12
CA SER A 62 37.91 18.61 3.65
C SER A 62 38.75 19.06 4.83
N PRO A 63 40.05 18.66 4.88
CA PRO A 63 40.78 17.85 3.91
C PRO A 63 40.31 16.38 3.90
N MET A 64 40.59 15.67 2.79
CA MET A 64 40.30 14.26 2.67
C MET A 64 41.13 13.45 3.67
N PRO A 65 40.53 12.48 4.41
CA PRO A 65 41.29 11.63 5.33
C PRO A 65 42.30 10.75 4.57
N ALA A 66 43.52 10.59 5.13
CA ALA A 66 44.58 9.82 4.50
C ALA A 66 44.20 8.32 4.30
N ARG A 67 43.32 7.80 5.12
CA ARG A 67 42.82 6.41 5.05
C ARG A 67 41.35 6.37 5.41
N LEU A 68 40.56 5.69 4.58
CA LEU A 68 39.15 5.40 4.87
C LEU A 68 39.02 4.14 5.73
N PRO A 69 38.04 4.09 6.67
CA PRO A 69 37.71 2.88 7.40
C PRO A 69 37.13 1.83 6.45
N LYS A 70 37.16 0.53 6.87
CA LYS A 70 36.71 -0.59 6.04
C LYS A 70 35.26 -0.50 5.54
N ASN A 71 34.40 0.19 6.29
CA ASN A 71 33.00 0.41 5.96
C ASN A 71 32.74 1.73 5.23
N ALA A 72 33.78 2.39 4.71
CA ALA A 72 33.67 3.62 3.95
C ALA A 72 34.34 3.50 2.58
N ALA A 73 33.71 4.06 1.55
CA ALA A 73 34.23 4.09 0.19
C ALA A 73 33.88 5.39 -0.51
N MET A 74 34.69 5.75 -1.51
CA MET A 74 34.31 6.85 -2.41
C MET A 74 33.06 6.47 -3.19
N CYS A 75 32.13 7.39 -3.33
CA CYS A 75 30.95 7.20 -4.15
C CYS A 75 30.67 8.44 -5.00
N GLU A 76 30.15 8.20 -6.19
CA GLU A 76 29.62 9.25 -7.05
C GLU A 76 28.14 9.50 -6.72
N LYS A 77 27.73 10.73 -6.98
CA LYS A 77 26.30 11.04 -6.90
C LYS A 77 25.59 10.38 -8.09
N ALA A 78 24.78 9.38 -7.82
CA ALA A 78 23.99 8.74 -8.88
C ALA A 78 23.12 9.80 -9.57
N ARG A 79 23.09 9.79 -10.90
CA ARG A 79 22.10 10.56 -11.67
C ARG A 79 20.72 10.01 -11.34
N GLY A 80 19.83 10.87 -10.85
CA GLY A 80 18.42 10.54 -10.64
C GLY A 80 17.69 10.34 -11.97
N TRP A 81 16.59 9.61 -11.93
CA TRP A 81 15.61 9.62 -13.00
C TRP A 81 14.81 10.94 -12.92
N GLU A 82 14.53 11.55 -14.06
CA GLU A 82 13.80 12.81 -14.17
C GLU A 82 12.79 12.75 -15.31
N VAL A 83 11.68 13.47 -15.15
CA VAL A 83 10.69 13.68 -16.22
C VAL A 83 11.21 14.75 -17.16
N ARG A 84 11.17 14.48 -18.46
CA ARG A 84 11.51 15.46 -19.50
C ARG A 84 10.25 15.92 -20.22
N PRO A 85 10.12 17.20 -20.54
CA PRO A 85 9.07 17.71 -21.41
C PRO A 85 9.13 17.08 -22.81
N ASP A 86 7.97 16.88 -23.45
CA ASP A 86 7.89 16.45 -24.83
C ASP A 86 7.94 17.66 -25.78
N ASP A 87 8.65 17.50 -26.89
CA ASP A 87 8.75 18.53 -27.92
C ASP A 87 7.48 18.59 -28.79
N ARG A 88 6.69 17.53 -28.82
CA ARG A 88 5.46 17.41 -29.60
C ARG A 88 4.31 16.93 -28.74
N LEU A 89 3.13 17.48 -28.99
CA LEU A 89 1.90 17.12 -28.30
C LEU A 89 1.01 16.28 -29.20
N PRO A 90 0.28 15.28 -28.65
CA PRO A 90 -0.73 14.54 -29.39
C PRO A 90 -1.96 15.41 -29.71
N ASP A 91 -2.72 15.05 -30.73
CA ASP A 91 -3.97 15.74 -31.13
C ASP A 91 -5.07 15.64 -30.04
N ALA A 92 -5.06 14.57 -29.25
CA ALA A 92 -5.98 14.38 -28.14
C ALA A 92 -5.19 14.07 -26.85
N PRO A 93 -5.67 14.55 -25.68
CA PRO A 93 -4.96 14.34 -24.41
C PRO A 93 -4.95 12.87 -24.01
N PRO A 94 -3.92 12.39 -23.28
CA PRO A 94 -3.97 11.10 -22.62
C PRO A 94 -5.02 11.13 -21.50
N VAL A 95 -5.73 10.01 -21.31
CA VAL A 95 -6.67 9.82 -20.21
C VAL A 95 -6.06 8.92 -19.13
N VAL A 96 -6.18 9.32 -17.87
CA VAL A 96 -5.80 8.51 -16.71
C VAL A 96 -7.06 8.16 -15.93
N VAL A 97 -7.30 6.88 -15.70
CA VAL A 97 -8.50 6.39 -14.99
C VAL A 97 -8.11 5.89 -13.60
N GLY A 98 -8.64 6.56 -12.58
CA GLY A 98 -8.32 6.33 -11.16
C GLY A 98 -7.20 7.26 -10.66
N LEU A 99 -7.38 7.80 -9.46
CA LEU A 99 -6.45 8.75 -8.81
C LEU A 99 -5.80 8.14 -7.54
N GLY A 100 -5.62 6.81 -7.55
CA GLY A 100 -4.75 6.10 -6.60
C GLY A 100 -3.27 6.32 -6.92
N PRO A 101 -2.32 5.68 -6.20
CA PRO A 101 -0.89 5.94 -6.39
C PRO A 101 -0.40 5.77 -7.83
N ALA A 102 -0.89 4.77 -8.57
CA ALA A 102 -0.51 4.57 -9.96
C ALA A 102 -1.02 5.70 -10.86
N GLY A 103 -2.30 6.05 -10.75
CA GLY A 103 -2.90 7.10 -11.57
C GLY A 103 -2.38 8.49 -11.21
N LEU A 104 -2.18 8.79 -9.92
CA LEU A 104 -1.64 10.06 -9.44
C LEU A 104 -0.25 10.34 -10.03
N PHE A 105 0.65 9.36 -9.96
CA PHE A 105 2.01 9.49 -10.50
C PHE A 105 2.06 9.38 -12.02
N ALA A 106 1.15 8.64 -12.65
CA ALA A 106 0.98 8.68 -14.11
C ALA A 106 0.54 10.07 -14.58
N ALA A 107 -0.50 10.64 -13.97
CA ALA A 107 -1.01 11.96 -14.31
C ALA A 107 0.03 13.07 -14.06
N LEU A 108 0.76 13.02 -12.94
CA LEU A 108 1.83 13.97 -12.64
C LEU A 108 2.96 13.86 -13.69
N THR A 109 3.34 12.66 -14.10
CA THR A 109 4.36 12.43 -15.12
C THR A 109 3.92 13.01 -16.46
N LEU A 110 2.69 12.73 -16.91
CA LEU A 110 2.14 13.27 -18.14
C LEU A 110 2.02 14.80 -18.11
N ALA A 111 1.57 15.35 -16.97
CA ALA A 111 1.47 16.81 -16.80
C ALA A 111 2.85 17.49 -16.84
N ARG A 112 3.88 16.92 -16.19
CA ARG A 112 5.27 17.42 -16.25
C ARG A 112 5.91 17.27 -17.63
N ARG A 113 5.44 16.31 -18.44
CA ARG A 113 5.78 16.19 -19.86
C ARG A 113 5.08 17.24 -20.74
N GLY A 114 4.10 17.98 -20.23
CA GLY A 114 3.32 18.98 -20.97
C GLY A 114 2.06 18.43 -21.67
N LEU A 115 1.71 17.14 -21.46
CA LEU A 115 0.67 16.44 -22.21
C LEU A 115 -0.78 16.73 -21.73
N LYS A 116 -0.95 17.49 -20.65
CA LYS A 116 -2.26 17.94 -20.11
C LYS A 116 -3.28 16.81 -19.96
N PRO A 117 -3.03 15.79 -19.09
CA PRO A 117 -3.88 14.62 -18.98
C PRO A 117 -5.29 14.97 -18.49
N VAL A 118 -6.30 14.23 -18.99
CA VAL A 118 -7.64 14.18 -18.37
C VAL A 118 -7.66 13.02 -17.38
N VAL A 119 -7.95 13.29 -16.11
CA VAL A 119 -7.98 12.30 -15.04
C VAL A 119 -9.42 12.05 -14.60
N LEU A 120 -9.85 10.80 -14.66
CA LEU A 120 -11.18 10.36 -14.24
C LEU A 120 -11.08 9.63 -12.91
N GLU A 121 -11.66 10.18 -11.84
CA GLU A 121 -11.79 9.52 -10.54
C GLU A 121 -13.27 9.30 -10.23
N ARG A 122 -13.64 8.02 -9.94
CA ARG A 122 -15.04 7.69 -9.65
C ARG A 122 -15.54 8.29 -8.33
N GLY A 123 -14.65 8.40 -7.36
CA GLY A 123 -14.97 8.93 -6.06
C GLY A 123 -14.79 10.44 -5.96
N ARG A 124 -14.85 10.92 -4.74
CA ARG A 124 -14.78 12.34 -4.41
C ARG A 124 -13.34 12.77 -4.10
N ASP A 125 -13.10 14.07 -4.07
CA ASP A 125 -11.86 14.63 -3.58
C ASP A 125 -11.61 14.21 -2.12
N VAL A 126 -10.36 14.29 -1.68
CA VAL A 126 -9.94 13.75 -0.38
C VAL A 126 -10.69 14.38 0.82
N GLY A 127 -11.12 15.63 0.72
CA GLY A 127 -11.87 16.31 1.79
C GLY A 127 -13.29 15.75 1.93
N ALA A 128 -14.02 15.69 0.84
CA ALA A 128 -15.38 15.13 0.81
C ALA A 128 -15.37 13.62 1.08
N ARG A 129 -14.37 12.91 0.58
CA ARG A 129 -14.16 11.48 0.83
C ARG A 129 -13.94 11.16 2.33
N LEU A 130 -13.19 11.99 3.05
CA LEU A 130 -13.00 11.84 4.50
C LEU A 130 -14.35 11.88 5.23
N ALA A 131 -15.25 12.79 4.85
CA ALA A 131 -16.59 12.86 5.43
C ALA A 131 -17.44 11.61 5.11
N ASP A 132 -17.36 11.08 3.89
CA ASP A 132 -18.06 9.84 3.50
C ASP A 132 -17.55 8.63 4.30
N VAL A 133 -16.24 8.51 4.49
CA VAL A 133 -15.61 7.44 5.30
C VAL A 133 -16.03 7.57 6.77
N GLN A 134 -16.00 8.79 7.33
CA GLN A 134 -16.41 9.03 8.70
C GLN A 134 -17.90 8.68 8.91
N ARG A 135 -18.77 9.09 7.99
CA ARG A 135 -20.20 8.72 8.01
C ARG A 135 -20.39 7.20 7.98
N PHE A 136 -19.63 6.48 7.14
CA PHE A 136 -19.69 5.02 7.11
C PHE A 136 -19.27 4.40 8.44
N PHE A 137 -18.21 4.92 9.07
CA PHE A 137 -17.73 4.42 10.37
C PHE A 137 -18.72 4.67 11.50
N GLU A 138 -19.48 5.77 11.46
CA GLU A 138 -20.41 6.14 12.52
C GLU A 138 -21.80 5.52 12.35
N SER A 139 -22.30 5.46 11.12
CA SER A 139 -23.69 5.10 10.83
C SER A 139 -23.87 3.82 10.00
N GLY A 140 -22.80 3.25 9.46
CA GLY A 140 -22.89 2.12 8.53
C GLY A 140 -23.45 2.48 7.15
N ILE A 141 -23.55 3.80 6.80
CA ILE A 141 -24.04 4.23 5.50
C ILE A 141 -22.87 4.23 4.50
N LEU A 142 -22.83 3.23 3.62
CA LEU A 142 -21.80 3.08 2.62
C LEU A 142 -22.09 3.97 1.39
N ALA A 143 -21.11 4.78 0.99
CA ALA A 143 -21.07 5.43 -0.31
C ALA A 143 -20.23 4.56 -1.28
N GLU A 144 -20.89 3.84 -2.21
CA GLU A 144 -20.21 2.83 -3.03
C GLU A 144 -19.12 3.39 -3.94
N ASN A 145 -19.20 4.65 -4.36
CA ASN A 145 -18.20 5.31 -5.17
C ASN A 145 -17.21 6.18 -4.38
N SER A 146 -17.43 6.41 -3.06
CA SER A 146 -16.57 7.25 -2.23
C SER A 146 -16.39 6.63 -0.85
N ASN A 147 -15.31 5.88 -0.65
CA ASN A 147 -15.05 5.06 0.53
C ASN A 147 -13.54 4.79 0.69
N ILE A 148 -13.14 3.81 1.50
CA ILE A 148 -11.71 3.46 1.67
C ILE A 148 -11.05 2.94 0.38
N GLN A 149 -11.80 2.39 -0.58
CA GLN A 149 -11.25 1.87 -1.83
C GLN A 149 -11.23 2.92 -2.95
N PHE A 150 -12.24 3.77 -3.03
CA PHE A 150 -12.47 4.71 -4.11
C PHE A 150 -12.43 6.16 -3.65
N GLY A 151 -11.94 7.03 -4.51
CA GLY A 151 -11.73 8.46 -4.29
C GLY A 151 -10.26 8.85 -4.37
N GLU A 152 -9.99 10.14 -4.31
CA GLU A 152 -8.65 10.73 -4.43
C GLU A 152 -7.63 10.04 -3.51
N GLY A 153 -6.50 9.60 -4.08
CA GLY A 153 -5.45 8.87 -3.38
C GLY A 153 -5.67 7.35 -3.28
N GLY A 154 -6.84 6.84 -3.72
CA GLY A 154 -7.17 5.41 -3.71
C GLY A 154 -7.12 4.80 -2.29
N ALA A 155 -7.03 3.46 -2.19
CA ALA A 155 -6.93 2.76 -0.91
C ALA A 155 -5.68 3.14 -0.09
N GLY A 156 -4.63 3.64 -0.75
CA GLY A 156 -3.39 4.11 -0.11
C GLY A 156 -3.61 5.24 0.89
N ALA A 157 -4.53 6.18 0.61
CA ALA A 157 -4.81 7.33 1.47
C ALA A 157 -5.36 6.94 2.86
N PHE A 158 -6.02 5.79 2.98
CA PHE A 158 -6.57 5.24 4.22
C PHE A 158 -5.81 3.99 4.68
N SER A 159 -4.48 4.02 4.59
CA SER A 159 -3.59 2.96 5.05
C SER A 159 -2.54 3.51 6.00
N ASP A 160 -1.61 2.68 6.46
CA ASP A 160 -0.41 3.13 7.18
C ASP A 160 0.54 3.96 6.26
N GLY A 161 0.29 3.97 4.96
CA GLY A 161 1.14 4.71 4.02
C GLY A 161 2.54 4.13 3.87
N LYS A 162 2.71 2.80 3.98
CA LYS A 162 4.01 2.14 3.81
C LYS A 162 4.55 2.31 2.39
N LEU A 163 5.83 2.66 2.31
CA LEU A 163 6.55 2.88 1.07
C LEU A 163 7.62 1.80 0.80
N ASN A 164 7.56 0.69 1.53
CA ASN A 164 8.47 -0.44 1.30
C ASN A 164 8.17 -1.10 -0.04
N THR A 165 9.23 -1.40 -0.79
CA THR A 165 9.14 -2.13 -2.05
C THR A 165 10.34 -3.04 -2.26
N GLY A 166 10.14 -4.13 -3.00
CA GLY A 166 11.22 -5.00 -3.45
C GLY A 166 11.75 -4.66 -4.85
N ILE A 167 11.13 -3.70 -5.56
CA ILE A 167 11.58 -3.34 -6.90
C ILE A 167 12.85 -2.48 -6.84
N LYS A 168 13.74 -2.72 -7.82
CA LYS A 168 14.98 -1.94 -8.01
C LYS A 168 14.81 -1.08 -9.26
N ASP A 169 14.20 0.10 -9.09
CA ASP A 169 13.94 1.06 -10.17
C ASP A 169 14.34 2.47 -9.70
N ALA A 170 15.03 3.22 -10.56
CA ALA A 170 15.48 4.58 -10.25
C ALA A 170 14.31 5.54 -9.94
N ARG A 171 13.12 5.26 -10.51
CA ARG A 171 11.89 6.03 -10.26
C ARG A 171 11.43 5.98 -8.80
N CYS A 172 11.81 4.92 -8.05
CA CYS A 172 11.47 4.83 -6.62
C CYS A 172 11.99 6.04 -5.85
N ARG A 173 13.22 6.47 -6.12
CA ARG A 173 13.81 7.62 -5.45
C ARG A 173 13.09 8.91 -5.82
N TRP A 174 12.76 9.09 -7.09
CA TRP A 174 12.00 10.24 -7.57
C TRP A 174 10.60 10.32 -6.94
N VAL A 175 9.90 9.19 -6.79
CA VAL A 175 8.60 9.12 -6.10
C VAL A 175 8.74 9.58 -4.65
N LEU A 176 9.73 9.08 -3.91
CA LEU A 176 9.96 9.50 -2.51
C LEU A 176 10.28 10.99 -2.40
N GLU A 177 11.15 11.51 -3.26
CA GLU A 177 11.51 12.93 -3.31
C GLU A 177 10.31 13.81 -3.68
N THR A 178 9.47 13.35 -4.63
CA THR A 178 8.23 14.02 -5.00
C THR A 178 7.24 14.05 -3.82
N LEU A 179 7.06 12.94 -3.12
CA LEU A 179 6.20 12.92 -1.92
C LEU A 179 6.68 13.92 -0.86
N CYS A 180 8.01 14.00 -0.61
CA CYS A 180 8.59 15.00 0.30
C CYS A 180 8.36 16.43 -0.21
N GLN A 181 8.53 16.68 -1.50
CA GLN A 181 8.27 17.98 -2.12
C GLN A 181 6.85 18.47 -1.84
N PHE A 182 5.88 17.55 -1.76
CA PHE A 182 4.47 17.83 -1.51
C PHE A 182 4.03 17.59 -0.06
N GLY A 183 4.97 17.57 0.89
CA GLY A 183 4.68 17.63 2.33
C GLY A 183 4.74 16.29 3.07
N ALA A 184 5.23 15.22 2.45
CA ALA A 184 5.54 14.00 3.19
C ALA A 184 6.79 14.22 4.09
N PRO A 185 6.90 13.50 5.22
CA PRO A 185 8.05 13.59 6.10
C PRO A 185 9.35 13.22 5.39
N GLU A 186 10.45 13.99 5.64
CA GLU A 186 11.75 13.72 5.02
C GLU A 186 12.36 12.38 5.42
N GLU A 187 11.92 11.81 6.55
CA GLU A 187 12.34 10.52 7.05
C GLU A 187 12.08 9.39 6.06
N ILE A 188 11.10 9.52 5.16
CA ILE A 188 10.83 8.52 4.12
C ILE A 188 12.01 8.34 3.13
N LEU A 189 12.92 9.31 3.06
CA LEU A 189 14.09 9.26 2.20
C LEU A 189 15.20 8.36 2.72
N TYR A 190 15.22 8.06 4.04
CA TYR A 190 16.30 7.32 4.68
C TYR A 190 15.84 6.21 5.63
N GLU A 191 14.62 6.23 6.15
CA GLU A 191 14.15 5.15 7.00
C GLU A 191 14.04 3.83 6.21
N ALA A 192 14.52 2.72 6.81
CA ALA A 192 14.48 1.41 6.18
C ALA A 192 13.04 0.88 6.01
N ARG A 193 12.11 1.40 6.79
CA ARG A 193 10.67 1.10 6.73
C ARG A 193 9.85 2.39 6.66
N PRO A 194 9.96 3.12 5.53
CA PRO A 194 9.34 4.43 5.38
C PRO A 194 7.81 4.33 5.34
N HIS A 195 7.15 5.29 5.98
CA HIS A 195 5.69 5.44 5.97
C HIS A 195 5.29 6.92 6.12
N ILE A 196 4.06 7.25 5.72
CA ILE A 196 3.55 8.61 5.78
C ILE A 196 2.43 8.76 6.83
N GLY A 197 1.62 7.71 7.02
CA GLY A 197 0.46 7.72 7.89
C GLY A 197 -0.82 8.22 7.22
N THR A 198 -1.96 7.70 7.68
CA THR A 198 -3.28 8.05 7.14
C THR A 198 -3.71 9.49 7.44
N ASP A 199 -3.12 10.13 8.42
CA ASP A 199 -3.34 11.52 8.81
C ASP A 199 -2.62 12.55 7.93
N ARG A 200 -1.49 12.16 7.30
CA ARG A 200 -0.66 13.06 6.47
C ARG A 200 -0.83 12.83 4.97
N LEU A 201 -1.00 11.58 4.56
CA LEU A 201 -1.06 11.22 3.14
C LEU A 201 -2.17 11.93 2.35
N PRO A 202 -3.38 12.20 2.90
CA PRO A 202 -4.41 12.99 2.24
C PRO A 202 -3.94 14.38 1.78
N GLY A 203 -3.19 15.09 2.64
CA GLY A 203 -2.63 16.40 2.29
C GLY A 203 -1.60 16.34 1.18
N VAL A 204 -0.73 15.32 1.19
CA VAL A 204 0.27 15.09 0.14
C VAL A 204 -0.38 14.81 -1.21
N VAL A 205 -1.40 13.95 -1.23
CA VAL A 205 -2.14 13.59 -2.45
C VAL A 205 -2.84 14.81 -3.04
N LYS A 206 -3.51 15.61 -2.20
CA LYS A 206 -4.15 16.87 -2.61
C LYS A 206 -3.15 17.83 -3.24
N ALA A 207 -1.99 18.03 -2.64
CA ALA A 207 -0.96 18.93 -3.16
C ALA A 207 -0.42 18.46 -4.53
N ILE A 208 -0.25 17.15 -4.73
CA ILE A 208 0.15 16.59 -6.04
C ILE A 208 -0.96 16.81 -7.09
N ARG A 209 -2.23 16.61 -6.73
CA ARG A 209 -3.36 16.90 -7.64
C ARG A 209 -3.41 18.38 -8.04
N GLU A 210 -3.21 19.28 -7.08
CA GLU A 210 -3.16 20.72 -7.35
C GLU A 210 -2.02 21.08 -8.31
N GLU A 211 -0.87 20.41 -8.21
CA GLU A 211 0.22 20.56 -9.17
C GLU A 211 -0.14 20.04 -10.57
N ILE A 212 -0.83 18.89 -10.67
CA ILE A 212 -1.32 18.37 -11.97
C ILE A 212 -2.23 19.39 -12.63
N VAL A 213 -3.16 19.99 -11.88
CA VAL A 213 -4.08 21.03 -12.39
C VAL A 213 -3.31 22.29 -12.79
N ARG A 214 -2.34 22.74 -11.98
CA ARG A 214 -1.48 23.89 -12.28
C ARG A 214 -0.69 23.70 -13.58
N LEU A 215 -0.30 22.47 -13.91
CA LEU A 215 0.39 22.10 -15.14
C LEU A 215 -0.57 21.91 -16.33
N GLY A 216 -1.87 22.18 -16.16
CA GLY A 216 -2.89 22.13 -17.20
C GLY A 216 -3.61 20.79 -17.34
N GLY A 217 -3.45 19.87 -16.38
CA GLY A 217 -4.28 18.65 -16.31
C GLY A 217 -5.70 18.95 -15.86
N ASP A 218 -6.66 18.15 -16.32
CA ASP A 218 -8.09 18.24 -15.98
C ASP A 218 -8.49 17.05 -15.10
N VAL A 219 -8.75 17.28 -13.82
CA VAL A 219 -9.09 16.24 -12.85
C VAL A 219 -10.59 16.27 -12.56
N ARG A 220 -11.29 15.20 -12.94
CA ARG A 220 -12.74 15.04 -12.84
C ARG A 220 -13.09 14.00 -11.79
N PHE A 221 -13.63 14.47 -10.68
CA PHE A 221 -14.20 13.61 -9.62
C PHE A 221 -15.62 13.16 -9.98
N GLU A 222 -16.12 12.15 -9.25
CA GLU A 222 -17.45 11.55 -9.44
C GLU A 222 -17.69 11.15 -10.90
N THR A 223 -16.58 10.75 -11.57
CA THR A 223 -16.56 10.44 -13.02
C THR A 223 -16.02 9.02 -13.20
N THR A 224 -16.92 8.07 -13.38
CA THR A 224 -16.60 6.66 -13.57
C THR A 224 -16.41 6.33 -15.05
N LEU A 225 -15.31 5.65 -15.39
CA LEU A 225 -15.15 5.04 -16.72
C LEU A 225 -16.20 3.94 -16.92
N THR A 226 -17.09 4.10 -17.89
CA THR A 226 -18.18 3.16 -18.19
C THR A 226 -17.98 2.38 -19.49
N GLY A 227 -17.06 2.83 -20.35
CA GLY A 227 -16.76 2.18 -21.63
C GLY A 227 -15.51 2.71 -22.30
N LEU A 228 -15.13 2.03 -23.37
CA LEU A 228 -14.06 2.42 -24.29
C LEU A 228 -14.60 2.32 -25.72
N ARG A 229 -14.40 3.35 -26.53
CA ARG A 229 -14.61 3.25 -27.97
C ARG A 229 -13.31 2.77 -28.61
N VAL A 230 -13.39 1.62 -29.25
CA VAL A 230 -12.26 0.97 -29.93
C VAL A 230 -12.51 0.96 -31.43
N GLU A 231 -11.61 1.55 -32.21
CA GLU A 231 -11.62 1.55 -33.65
C GLU A 231 -10.34 0.91 -34.18
N ASN A 232 -10.48 -0.03 -35.12
CA ASN A 232 -9.34 -0.78 -35.67
C ASN A 232 -8.39 -1.38 -34.63
N GLY A 233 -8.97 -1.87 -33.50
CA GLY A 233 -8.23 -2.47 -32.37
C GLY A 233 -7.47 -1.47 -31.50
N ARG A 234 -7.78 -0.15 -31.62
CA ARG A 234 -7.18 0.93 -30.81
C ARG A 234 -8.25 1.73 -30.07
N VAL A 235 -8.00 2.06 -28.82
CA VAL A 235 -8.84 2.99 -28.05
C VAL A 235 -8.70 4.38 -28.66
N VAL A 236 -9.85 4.99 -29.00
CA VAL A 236 -9.93 6.35 -29.53
C VAL A 236 -10.69 7.29 -28.59
N CYS A 237 -11.58 6.76 -27.73
CA CYS A 237 -12.26 7.54 -26.70
C CYS A 237 -12.39 6.73 -25.39
N ALA A 238 -12.31 7.42 -24.26
CA ALA A 238 -12.82 6.96 -22.97
C ALA A 238 -14.27 7.43 -22.81
N ILE A 239 -15.15 6.57 -22.29
CA ILE A 239 -16.57 6.87 -22.09
C ILE A 239 -16.87 6.96 -20.61
N ALA A 240 -17.46 8.06 -20.16
CA ALA A 240 -17.88 8.30 -18.79
C ALA A 240 -19.35 8.72 -18.76
N GLY A 241 -20.25 7.75 -18.49
CA GLY A 241 -21.69 7.93 -18.65
C GLY A 241 -22.05 8.17 -20.12
N ASP A 242 -22.62 9.32 -20.42
CA ASP A 242 -22.98 9.80 -21.76
C ASP A 242 -21.88 10.65 -22.44
N ARG A 243 -20.76 10.88 -21.77
CA ARG A 243 -19.65 11.70 -22.27
C ARG A 243 -18.57 10.86 -22.93
N GLU A 244 -18.23 11.21 -24.16
CA GLU A 244 -17.06 10.69 -24.85
C GLU A 244 -15.87 11.64 -24.69
N ILE A 245 -14.72 11.12 -24.37
CA ILE A 245 -13.47 11.84 -24.16
C ILE A 245 -12.46 11.29 -25.16
N PRO A 246 -12.21 12.00 -26.28
CA PRO A 246 -11.18 11.62 -27.24
C PRO A 246 -9.82 11.51 -26.55
N THR A 247 -9.01 10.52 -26.95
CA THR A 247 -7.73 10.27 -26.29
C THR A 247 -6.70 9.64 -27.21
N CYS A 248 -5.42 9.97 -27.02
CA CYS A 248 -4.29 9.26 -27.64
C CYS A 248 -3.98 7.93 -26.97
N GLY A 249 -4.42 7.73 -25.71
CA GLY A 249 -4.28 6.50 -24.93
C GLY A 249 -4.77 6.64 -23.51
N VAL A 250 -5.10 5.50 -22.90
CA VAL A 250 -5.69 5.39 -21.57
C VAL A 250 -4.75 4.65 -20.61
N VAL A 251 -4.27 5.33 -19.57
CA VAL A 251 -3.64 4.67 -18.41
C VAL A 251 -4.74 4.21 -17.46
N LEU A 252 -4.90 2.90 -17.32
CA LEU A 252 -5.97 2.30 -16.53
C LEU A 252 -5.46 1.92 -15.14
N ALA A 253 -5.69 2.77 -14.13
CA ALA A 253 -5.17 2.67 -12.77
C ALA A 253 -6.29 2.54 -11.72
N VAL A 254 -7.31 1.74 -12.00
CA VAL A 254 -8.60 1.68 -11.27
C VAL A 254 -8.56 1.01 -9.90
N GLY A 255 -7.43 0.38 -9.50
CA GLY A 255 -7.32 -0.39 -8.26
C GLY A 255 -8.04 -1.75 -8.33
N HIS A 256 -7.80 -2.59 -7.30
CA HIS A 256 -8.28 -3.99 -7.29
C HIS A 256 -9.78 -4.14 -6.96
N SER A 257 -10.46 -3.07 -6.54
CA SER A 257 -11.87 -3.10 -6.12
C SER A 257 -12.85 -2.66 -7.20
N ALA A 258 -12.37 -2.17 -8.37
CA ALA A 258 -13.21 -1.72 -9.48
C ALA A 258 -13.74 -2.91 -10.33
N ARG A 259 -14.58 -3.74 -9.71
CA ARG A 259 -15.05 -5.01 -10.28
C ARG A 259 -15.96 -4.82 -11.49
N ASP A 260 -16.78 -3.78 -11.49
CA ASP A 260 -17.58 -3.31 -12.62
C ASP A 260 -16.72 -2.93 -13.84
N THR A 261 -15.58 -2.29 -13.58
CA THR A 261 -14.61 -1.96 -14.63
C THR A 261 -13.97 -3.21 -15.22
N PHE A 262 -13.67 -4.25 -14.42
CA PHE A 262 -13.19 -5.53 -14.97
C PHE A 262 -14.23 -6.18 -15.89
N GLU A 263 -15.50 -6.15 -15.52
CA GLU A 263 -16.61 -6.65 -16.36
C GLU A 263 -16.73 -5.83 -17.67
N MET A 264 -16.59 -4.52 -17.60
CA MET A 264 -16.58 -3.63 -18.76
C MET A 264 -15.41 -3.92 -19.72
N LEU A 265 -14.20 -4.10 -19.17
CA LEU A 265 -13.00 -4.39 -19.95
C LEU A 265 -13.08 -5.74 -20.68
N LEU A 266 -13.68 -6.76 -20.06
CA LEU A 266 -13.95 -8.03 -20.73
C LEU A 266 -14.85 -7.85 -21.96
N ARG A 267 -15.93 -7.05 -21.81
CA ARG A 267 -16.82 -6.72 -22.95
C ARG A 267 -16.10 -5.93 -24.03
N ALA A 268 -15.12 -5.10 -23.65
CA ALA A 268 -14.27 -4.35 -24.60
C ALA A 268 -13.16 -5.20 -25.24
N GLY A 269 -13.05 -6.49 -24.91
CA GLY A 269 -12.07 -7.41 -25.49
C GLY A 269 -10.67 -7.32 -24.88
N ALA A 270 -10.50 -6.66 -23.73
CA ALA A 270 -9.22 -6.61 -23.04
C ALA A 270 -8.88 -8.00 -22.42
N PRO A 271 -7.76 -8.63 -22.79
CA PRO A 271 -7.42 -9.94 -22.29
C PRO A 271 -7.04 -9.89 -20.81
N MET A 272 -7.55 -10.85 -20.04
CA MET A 272 -7.27 -11.00 -18.60
C MET A 272 -7.02 -12.45 -18.24
N GLU A 273 -6.31 -12.66 -17.13
CA GLU A 273 -6.11 -13.97 -16.52
C GLU A 273 -6.52 -13.97 -15.04
N ARG A 274 -6.88 -15.15 -14.54
CA ARG A 274 -7.10 -15.37 -13.11
C ARG A 274 -5.78 -15.22 -12.36
N LYS A 275 -5.80 -14.55 -11.22
CA LYS A 275 -4.62 -14.33 -10.39
C LYS A 275 -4.86 -14.83 -8.97
N PRO A 276 -3.90 -15.55 -8.35
CA PRO A 276 -3.98 -15.92 -6.95
C PRO A 276 -3.95 -14.66 -6.06
N PHE A 277 -4.58 -14.77 -4.90
CA PHE A 277 -4.61 -13.74 -3.85
C PHE A 277 -4.60 -14.43 -2.48
N SER A 278 -5.01 -13.77 -1.40
CA SER A 278 -5.07 -14.38 -0.08
C SER A 278 -6.29 -13.90 0.68
N ILE A 279 -6.79 -14.74 1.60
CA ILE A 279 -7.96 -14.48 2.43
C ILE A 279 -7.63 -14.76 3.90
N GLY A 280 -8.31 -14.05 4.81
CA GLY A 280 -8.20 -14.27 6.24
C GLY A 280 -8.91 -13.21 7.06
N ALA A 281 -8.29 -12.82 8.18
CA ALA A 281 -8.85 -11.85 9.10
C ALA A 281 -7.74 -10.92 9.66
N ARG A 282 -8.12 -9.74 10.12
CA ARG A 282 -7.23 -8.89 10.92
C ARG A 282 -7.08 -9.48 12.32
N ILE A 283 -5.87 -9.46 12.84
CA ILE A 283 -5.58 -9.78 14.24
C ILE A 283 -5.11 -8.52 14.95
N GLU A 284 -5.76 -8.19 16.07
CA GLU A 284 -5.42 -7.06 16.93
C GLU A 284 -4.81 -7.54 18.25
N GLN A 285 -3.72 -6.87 18.66
CA GLN A 285 -3.08 -7.03 19.96
C GLN A 285 -2.72 -5.64 20.52
N LYS A 286 -2.33 -5.56 21.79
CA LYS A 286 -1.80 -4.33 22.39
C LYS A 286 -0.44 -3.96 21.79
N GLN A 287 -0.25 -2.72 21.34
CA GLN A 287 1.05 -2.25 20.86
C GLN A 287 2.15 -2.37 21.92
N ALA A 288 1.82 -2.11 23.19
CA ALA A 288 2.76 -2.24 24.29
C ALA A 288 3.29 -3.68 24.48
N TRP A 289 2.44 -4.70 24.23
CA TRP A 289 2.88 -6.10 24.20
C TRP A 289 3.93 -6.31 23.10
N LEU A 290 3.66 -5.84 21.89
CA LEU A 290 4.56 -6.01 20.75
C LEU A 290 5.89 -5.29 20.98
N ASN A 291 5.84 -4.05 21.51
CA ASN A 291 7.06 -3.30 21.85
C ASN A 291 7.94 -4.09 22.82
N ARG A 292 7.36 -4.71 23.86
CA ARG A 292 8.11 -5.57 24.79
C ARG A 292 8.67 -6.81 24.11
N CYS A 293 7.90 -7.44 23.23
CA CYS A 293 8.37 -8.61 22.48
C CYS A 293 9.56 -8.29 21.58
N GLN A 294 9.58 -7.11 20.93
CA GLN A 294 10.62 -6.73 19.98
C GLN A 294 11.82 -6.05 20.64
N TYR A 295 11.57 -5.21 21.64
CA TYR A 295 12.61 -4.33 22.22
C TYR A 295 13.01 -4.70 23.66
N GLY A 296 12.36 -5.67 24.29
CA GLY A 296 12.70 -6.08 25.66
C GLY A 296 12.68 -4.90 26.63
N ALA A 297 13.77 -4.72 27.39
CA ALA A 297 13.91 -3.62 28.34
C ALA A 297 13.98 -2.22 27.71
N ALA A 298 14.33 -2.11 26.43
CA ALA A 298 14.35 -0.84 25.70
C ALA A 298 12.96 -0.42 25.18
N ALA A 299 11.91 -1.22 25.43
CA ALA A 299 10.55 -0.85 25.06
C ALA A 299 10.14 0.47 25.73
N GLY A 300 9.68 1.44 24.93
CA GLY A 300 9.34 2.78 25.40
C GLY A 300 10.51 3.79 25.34
N HIS A 301 11.69 3.40 24.87
CA HIS A 301 12.78 4.35 24.63
C HIS A 301 12.33 5.37 23.57
N PRO A 302 12.50 6.70 23.81
CA PRO A 302 11.94 7.75 22.95
C PRO A 302 12.50 7.75 21.52
N ALA A 303 13.69 7.20 21.30
CA ALA A 303 14.27 7.08 19.95
C ALA A 303 13.71 5.90 19.15
N LEU A 304 13.04 4.94 19.80
CA LEU A 304 12.41 3.79 19.14
C LEU A 304 10.95 4.12 18.84
N GLY A 305 10.54 3.89 17.60
CA GLY A 305 9.13 3.95 17.22
C GLY A 305 8.35 2.70 17.65
N ALA A 306 7.07 2.65 17.30
CA ALA A 306 6.25 1.48 17.49
C ALA A 306 6.83 0.26 16.76
N ALA A 307 6.95 -0.85 17.47
CA ALA A 307 7.44 -2.11 16.91
C ALA A 307 6.46 -2.69 15.89
N ASP A 308 6.98 -3.43 14.93
CA ASP A 308 6.22 -4.18 13.95
C ASP A 308 6.67 -5.66 13.88
N TYR A 309 5.91 -6.47 13.15
CA TYR A 309 6.27 -7.86 12.86
C TYR A 309 6.00 -8.24 11.42
N ARG A 310 6.73 -9.25 10.95
CA ARG A 310 6.48 -9.94 9.69
C ARG A 310 6.70 -11.43 9.92
N LEU A 311 5.62 -12.20 9.85
CA LEU A 311 5.61 -13.63 10.10
C LEU A 311 5.07 -14.36 8.86
N ASN A 312 5.63 -15.52 8.56
CA ASN A 312 5.18 -16.41 7.49
C ASN A 312 5.45 -17.86 7.86
N THR A 313 4.67 -18.77 7.34
CA THR A 313 4.86 -20.21 7.45
C THR A 313 4.26 -20.89 6.23
N LYS A 314 4.63 -22.15 5.99
CA LYS A 314 3.87 -23.07 5.15
C LYS A 314 2.99 -23.91 6.05
N VAL A 315 1.74 -24.07 5.67
CA VAL A 315 0.76 -24.93 6.36
C VAL A 315 0.72 -26.32 5.73
N SER A 316 0.04 -27.27 6.37
CA SER A 316 0.08 -28.70 6.05
C SER A 316 -0.32 -29.05 4.61
N ASP A 317 -1.23 -28.27 4.00
CA ASP A 317 -1.63 -28.42 2.60
C ASP A 317 -0.67 -27.73 1.60
N GLY A 318 0.48 -27.22 2.08
CA GLY A 318 1.51 -26.58 1.28
C GLY A 318 1.20 -25.13 0.88
N ARG A 319 0.12 -24.50 1.40
CA ARG A 319 -0.17 -23.06 1.20
C ARG A 319 0.77 -22.20 2.03
N GLY A 320 1.03 -21.00 1.57
CA GLY A 320 1.59 -19.94 2.39
C GLY A 320 0.54 -19.38 3.35
N ALA A 321 0.94 -19.19 4.61
CA ALA A 321 0.20 -18.40 5.57
C ALA A 321 1.13 -17.32 6.14
N TYR A 322 0.66 -16.07 6.24
CA TYR A 322 1.54 -14.96 6.58
C TYR A 322 0.78 -13.77 7.16
N THR A 323 1.55 -12.90 7.81
CA THR A 323 1.05 -11.60 8.25
C THR A 323 1.26 -10.55 7.15
N PHE A 324 0.24 -9.77 6.87
CA PHE A 324 0.26 -8.76 5.81
C PHE A 324 -0.18 -7.41 6.35
N CYS A 325 0.34 -6.33 5.74
CA CYS A 325 -0.01 -4.94 6.04
C CYS A 325 -0.20 -4.69 7.55
N MET A 326 0.80 -5.11 8.37
CA MET A 326 0.80 -4.87 9.80
C MET A 326 0.86 -3.36 10.07
N CYS A 327 -0.06 -2.85 10.88
CA CYS A 327 -0.28 -1.45 11.22
C CYS A 327 0.03 -1.21 12.70
N PRO A 328 1.26 -0.77 13.05
CA PRO A 328 1.63 -0.44 14.42
C PRO A 328 0.82 0.75 14.93
N GLY A 329 0.43 0.73 16.21
CA GLY A 329 -0.36 1.82 16.81
C GLY A 329 -1.57 2.23 15.97
N GLY A 330 -2.20 1.25 15.30
CA GLY A 330 -3.22 1.47 14.30
C GLY A 330 -4.58 0.86 14.66
N GLN A 331 -5.47 0.92 13.70
CA GLN A 331 -6.84 0.42 13.85
C GLN A 331 -7.26 -0.45 12.66
N VAL A 332 -8.16 -1.39 12.90
CA VAL A 332 -8.88 -2.12 11.86
C VAL A 332 -9.99 -1.24 11.33
N VAL A 333 -10.19 -1.22 10.01
CA VAL A 333 -11.13 -0.32 9.33
C VAL A 333 -12.07 -1.07 8.40
N ALA A 334 -13.27 -0.50 8.22
CA ALA A 334 -14.27 -1.00 7.29
C ALA A 334 -13.92 -0.57 5.85
N ALA A 335 -13.55 -1.54 5.02
CA ALA A 335 -13.07 -1.33 3.67
C ALA A 335 -14.02 -1.84 2.57
N ALA A 336 -15.31 -1.98 2.91
CA ALA A 336 -16.36 -2.31 1.95
C ALA A 336 -16.48 -1.24 0.85
N SER A 337 -16.81 -1.66 -0.35
CA SER A 337 -17.10 -0.79 -1.50
C SER A 337 -18.28 -1.28 -2.33
N GLU A 338 -18.92 -2.39 -1.92
CA GLU A 338 -20.14 -2.92 -2.52
C GLU A 338 -21.18 -3.16 -1.41
N ALA A 339 -22.43 -2.88 -1.70
CA ALA A 339 -23.53 -3.09 -0.75
C ALA A 339 -23.63 -4.56 -0.31
N GLY A 340 -23.92 -4.76 0.99
CA GLY A 340 -24.11 -6.10 1.56
C GLY A 340 -22.84 -6.94 1.68
N GLY A 341 -21.66 -6.30 1.72
CA GLY A 341 -20.38 -6.95 1.93
C GLY A 341 -19.60 -6.34 3.09
N VAL A 342 -18.94 -7.14 3.93
CA VAL A 342 -17.99 -6.68 4.96
C VAL A 342 -16.58 -7.02 4.51
N VAL A 343 -15.71 -6.02 4.50
CA VAL A 343 -14.28 -6.16 4.22
C VAL A 343 -13.51 -5.42 5.29
N THR A 344 -12.48 -6.05 5.83
CA THR A 344 -11.57 -5.43 6.80
C THR A 344 -10.24 -5.07 6.15
N ASN A 345 -9.63 -3.97 6.62
CA ASN A 345 -8.27 -3.57 6.33
C ASN A 345 -7.70 -2.89 7.59
N GLY A 346 -6.48 -2.34 7.51
CA GLY A 346 -5.87 -1.62 8.62
C GLY A 346 -5.26 -0.30 8.19
N MET A 347 -5.22 0.66 9.12
CA MET A 347 -4.53 1.93 8.94
C MET A 347 -3.83 2.36 10.22
N SER A 348 -2.82 3.23 10.10
CA SER A 348 -2.16 3.87 11.24
C SER A 348 -1.92 5.35 10.94
N PRO A 349 -1.98 6.22 11.96
CA PRO A 349 -1.46 7.58 11.85
C PRO A 349 0.08 7.54 11.75
N TYR A 350 0.67 8.66 11.36
CA TYR A 350 2.12 8.79 11.25
C TYR A 350 2.86 8.46 12.56
N ARG A 351 2.32 8.91 13.69
CA ARG A 351 2.92 8.67 15.01
C ARG A 351 2.86 7.23 15.47
N ARG A 352 1.92 6.43 14.96
CA ARG A 352 1.72 5.04 15.35
C ARG A 352 1.57 4.85 16.85
N ASP A 353 0.87 5.79 17.49
CA ASP A 353 0.73 5.92 18.94
C ASP A 353 -0.60 5.39 19.51
N GLY A 354 -1.37 4.69 18.69
CA GLY A 354 -2.59 4.02 19.12
C GLY A 354 -2.32 2.86 20.08
N GLU A 355 -3.34 2.52 20.87
CA GLU A 355 -3.25 1.49 21.91
C GLU A 355 -2.99 0.08 21.34
N ASN A 356 -3.62 -0.22 20.19
CA ASN A 356 -3.50 -1.51 19.51
C ASN A 356 -2.55 -1.45 18.34
N CYS A 357 -2.00 -2.60 18.00
CA CYS A 357 -1.47 -2.90 16.67
C CYS A 357 -2.37 -3.92 15.98
N ASN A 358 -2.37 -3.93 14.67
CA ASN A 358 -3.08 -4.95 13.91
C ASN A 358 -2.33 -5.37 12.66
N GLY A 359 -2.58 -6.59 12.21
CA GLY A 359 -2.07 -7.12 10.95
C GLY A 359 -3.05 -8.11 10.36
N ALA A 360 -3.08 -8.28 9.04
CA ALA A 360 -3.83 -9.35 8.44
C ALA A 360 -3.12 -10.69 8.67
N LEU A 361 -3.85 -11.71 9.08
CA LEU A 361 -3.44 -13.11 9.05
C LEU A 361 -4.10 -13.74 7.83
N LEU A 362 -3.32 -14.02 6.81
CA LEU A 362 -3.79 -14.45 5.50
C LEU A 362 -3.28 -15.83 5.13
N VAL A 363 -4.10 -16.56 4.35
CA VAL A 363 -3.77 -17.84 3.72
C VAL A 363 -3.95 -17.70 2.21
N ASP A 364 -3.03 -18.30 1.44
CA ASP A 364 -3.06 -18.25 -0.02
C ASP A 364 -4.32 -18.88 -0.60
N VAL A 365 -4.94 -18.16 -1.53
CA VAL A 365 -6.01 -18.64 -2.41
C VAL A 365 -5.39 -18.93 -3.77
N ARG A 366 -5.43 -20.19 -4.19
CA ARG A 366 -4.92 -20.65 -5.47
C ARG A 366 -5.95 -20.48 -6.57
N VAL A 367 -5.53 -20.44 -7.80
CA VAL A 367 -6.45 -20.35 -8.95
C VAL A 367 -7.42 -21.53 -9.00
N ASP A 368 -7.02 -22.69 -8.50
CA ASP A 368 -7.82 -23.91 -8.48
C ASP A 368 -8.87 -23.97 -7.35
N ASP A 369 -8.87 -22.98 -6.43
CA ASP A 369 -9.88 -22.91 -5.35
C ASP A 369 -11.24 -22.38 -5.81
N PHE A 370 -11.35 -21.92 -7.04
CA PHE A 370 -12.59 -21.45 -7.64
C PHE A 370 -12.83 -22.09 -9.01
N PRO A 371 -14.09 -22.41 -9.36
CA PRO A 371 -14.43 -23.17 -10.56
C PRO A 371 -13.95 -22.50 -11.85
N GLU A 372 -13.41 -23.27 -12.80
CA GLU A 372 -13.07 -22.78 -14.14
C GLU A 372 -14.28 -22.25 -14.91
N THR A 373 -15.44 -22.88 -14.70
CA THR A 373 -16.73 -22.48 -15.29
C THR A 373 -17.11 -21.04 -14.98
N ASP A 374 -16.57 -20.48 -13.91
CA ASP A 374 -16.77 -19.08 -13.53
C ASP A 374 -15.95 -18.09 -14.34
N GLY A 375 -15.12 -18.54 -15.28
CA GLY A 375 -14.31 -17.70 -16.16
C GLY A 375 -13.27 -16.88 -15.42
N VAL A 376 -12.74 -15.84 -16.06
CA VAL A 376 -11.62 -15.02 -15.53
C VAL A 376 -11.98 -14.24 -14.26
N LEU A 377 -13.25 -13.92 -14.04
CA LEU A 377 -13.74 -13.23 -12.83
C LEU A 377 -14.11 -14.16 -11.67
N ALA A 378 -13.77 -15.43 -11.73
CA ALA A 378 -14.04 -16.42 -10.67
C ALA A 378 -13.51 -15.95 -9.30
N GLY A 379 -12.30 -15.38 -9.25
CA GLY A 379 -11.73 -14.82 -8.02
C GLY A 379 -12.53 -13.64 -7.45
N VAL A 380 -13.13 -12.79 -8.29
CA VAL A 380 -14.04 -11.70 -7.86
C VAL A 380 -15.29 -12.30 -7.20
N ARG A 381 -15.90 -13.34 -7.83
CA ARG A 381 -17.07 -14.02 -7.25
C ARG A 381 -16.75 -14.72 -5.93
N PHE A 382 -15.56 -15.33 -5.85
CA PHE A 382 -15.06 -15.93 -4.61
C PHE A 382 -14.95 -14.89 -3.48
N GLN A 383 -14.35 -13.73 -3.72
CA GLN A 383 -14.27 -12.65 -2.74
C GLN A 383 -15.66 -12.18 -2.31
N ARG A 384 -16.56 -11.88 -3.25
CA ARG A 384 -17.96 -11.46 -2.97
C ARG A 384 -18.71 -12.46 -2.11
N LYS A 385 -18.53 -13.77 -2.34
CA LYS A 385 -19.14 -14.84 -1.53
C LYS A 385 -18.81 -14.69 -0.05
N TRP A 386 -17.55 -14.52 0.28
CA TRP A 386 -17.09 -14.44 1.67
C TRP A 386 -17.35 -13.07 2.30
N GLU A 387 -17.28 -11.99 1.53
CA GLU A 387 -17.68 -10.66 1.95
C GLU A 387 -19.15 -10.58 2.35
N LYS A 388 -20.04 -11.19 1.55
CA LYS A 388 -21.47 -11.32 1.87
C LYS A 388 -21.74 -12.26 3.04
N ALA A 389 -20.99 -13.35 3.18
CA ALA A 389 -21.08 -14.22 4.34
C ALA A 389 -20.70 -13.47 5.63
N ALA A 390 -19.63 -12.67 5.60
CA ALA A 390 -19.22 -11.84 6.72
C ALA A 390 -20.28 -10.77 7.07
N PHE A 391 -20.91 -10.16 6.07
CA PHE A 391 -21.99 -9.20 6.29
C PHE A 391 -23.18 -9.83 7.03
N ARG A 392 -23.65 -11.01 6.57
CA ARG A 392 -24.74 -11.75 7.26
C ARG A 392 -24.34 -12.14 8.68
N LEU A 393 -23.12 -12.67 8.84
CA LEU A 393 -22.60 -13.12 10.13
C LEU A 393 -22.42 -11.94 11.12
N GLY A 394 -22.13 -10.76 10.62
CA GLY A 394 -22.06 -9.50 11.39
C GLY A 394 -23.41 -8.94 11.82
N GLY A 395 -24.54 -9.47 11.31
CA GLY A 395 -25.89 -9.01 11.60
C GLY A 395 -26.43 -7.98 10.60
N GLU A 396 -25.96 -8.04 9.35
CA GLU A 396 -26.42 -7.22 8.21
C GLU A 396 -26.40 -5.70 8.42
N SER A 397 -25.46 -5.23 9.27
CA SER A 397 -25.33 -3.84 9.69
C SER A 397 -23.92 -3.25 9.51
N TYR A 398 -23.11 -3.84 8.65
CA TYR A 398 -21.68 -3.56 8.48
C TYR A 398 -20.82 -3.75 9.74
N ARG A 399 -21.38 -4.29 10.82
CA ARG A 399 -20.56 -4.78 11.93
C ARG A 399 -19.75 -5.98 11.44
N ALA A 400 -18.46 -6.00 11.75
CA ALA A 400 -17.61 -7.10 11.32
C ALA A 400 -17.74 -8.30 12.28
N PRO A 401 -17.79 -9.55 11.79
CA PRO A 401 -17.67 -10.71 12.65
C PRO A 401 -16.30 -10.75 13.30
N ALA A 402 -16.24 -11.05 14.60
CA ALA A 402 -15.01 -11.11 15.38
C ALA A 402 -14.98 -12.34 16.29
N GLN A 403 -13.76 -12.79 16.62
CA GLN A 403 -13.52 -13.94 17.49
C GLN A 403 -12.18 -13.78 18.21
N LEU A 404 -12.09 -14.22 19.45
CA LEU A 404 -10.81 -14.32 20.15
C LEU A 404 -9.92 -15.39 19.50
N ALA A 405 -8.64 -15.13 19.35
CA ALA A 405 -7.70 -16.07 18.73
C ALA A 405 -7.70 -17.45 19.41
N THR A 406 -7.81 -17.49 20.72
CA THR A 406 -7.89 -18.74 21.49
C THR A 406 -9.20 -19.51 21.23
N ASP A 407 -10.31 -18.82 21.00
CA ASP A 407 -11.60 -19.46 20.69
C ASP A 407 -11.62 -19.94 19.24
N PHE A 408 -11.03 -19.18 18.31
CA PHE A 408 -10.82 -19.61 16.93
C PHE A 408 -10.00 -20.90 16.83
N LEU A 409 -8.90 -21.00 17.61
CA LEU A 409 -8.10 -22.24 17.70
C LEU A 409 -8.92 -23.43 18.17
N ARG A 410 -9.87 -23.22 19.09
CA ARG A 410 -10.76 -24.27 19.64
C ARG A 410 -12.01 -24.53 18.79
N GLY A 411 -12.29 -23.73 17.78
CA GLY A 411 -13.50 -23.85 16.95
C GLY A 411 -14.80 -23.47 17.67
N VAL A 412 -14.73 -22.63 18.71
CA VAL A 412 -15.90 -22.22 19.50
C VAL A 412 -16.18 -20.72 19.33
N PRO A 413 -17.44 -20.29 19.32
CA PRO A 413 -17.79 -18.88 19.18
C PRO A 413 -17.32 -18.07 20.41
N SER A 414 -16.88 -16.84 20.19
CA SER A 414 -16.59 -15.88 21.27
C SER A 414 -17.85 -15.09 21.64
N LYS A 415 -17.91 -14.69 22.92
CA LYS A 415 -19.06 -13.92 23.47
C LYS A 415 -18.73 -12.43 23.66
N GLY A 416 -17.45 -12.04 23.58
CA GLY A 416 -17.02 -10.66 23.79
C GLY A 416 -15.49 -10.51 23.79
N ALA A 417 -15.03 -9.26 23.85
CA ALA A 417 -13.63 -8.90 24.01
C ALA A 417 -13.14 -9.15 25.43
N ARG A 418 -11.81 -9.29 25.57
CA ARG A 418 -11.11 -9.31 26.86
C ARG A 418 -10.23 -8.06 27.00
N GLY A 419 -8.92 -8.20 27.11
CA GLY A 419 -7.98 -7.09 27.29
C GLY A 419 -7.82 -6.18 26.05
N VAL A 420 -8.02 -6.70 24.84
CA VAL A 420 -7.97 -5.93 23.58
C VAL A 420 -9.38 -5.53 23.15
N ARG A 421 -9.64 -4.23 23.08
CA ARG A 421 -10.90 -3.69 22.50
C ARG A 421 -10.75 -3.59 21.01
N PRO A 422 -11.62 -4.23 20.19
CA PRO A 422 -11.60 -4.09 18.74
C PRO A 422 -11.76 -2.63 18.32
N THR A 423 -10.96 -2.22 17.33
CA THR A 423 -10.98 -0.83 16.82
C THR A 423 -11.88 -0.64 15.61
N TYR A 424 -12.36 -1.72 14.99
CA TYR A 424 -13.20 -1.68 13.81
C TYR A 424 -14.50 -0.90 14.05
N ARG A 425 -14.80 0.02 13.17
CA ARG A 425 -16.07 0.78 13.14
C ARG A 425 -16.81 0.47 11.83
N PRO A 426 -18.12 0.25 11.89
CA PRO A 426 -19.18 0.51 12.89
C PRO A 426 -19.23 -0.39 14.14
N GLY A 427 -18.25 -1.24 14.35
CA GLY A 427 -18.18 -2.14 15.51
C GLY A 427 -18.17 -3.62 15.09
N VAL A 428 -18.02 -4.51 16.06
CA VAL A 428 -17.90 -5.96 15.82
C VAL A 428 -19.07 -6.75 16.41
N THR A 429 -19.35 -7.91 15.83
CA THR A 429 -20.25 -8.93 16.36
C THR A 429 -19.40 -10.15 16.71
N PHE A 430 -19.30 -10.49 17.99
CA PHE A 430 -18.56 -11.67 18.42
C PHE A 430 -19.32 -12.95 18.06
N THR A 431 -18.64 -13.87 17.35
CA THR A 431 -19.23 -15.09 16.78
C THR A 431 -18.14 -16.11 16.43
N ASN A 432 -18.45 -17.09 15.57
CA ASN A 432 -17.46 -18.01 15.00
C ASN A 432 -17.15 -17.62 13.55
N LEU A 433 -15.88 -17.25 13.27
CA LEU A 433 -15.40 -16.80 11.96
C LEU A 433 -15.43 -17.89 10.88
N GLU A 434 -15.57 -19.17 11.25
CA GLU A 434 -15.72 -20.26 10.25
C GLU A 434 -16.90 -20.02 9.30
N GLY A 435 -17.95 -19.31 9.76
CA GLY A 435 -19.10 -18.96 8.94
C GLY A 435 -18.82 -18.00 7.78
N CYS A 436 -17.64 -17.33 7.77
CA CYS A 436 -17.27 -16.36 6.72
C CYS A 436 -15.87 -16.58 6.13
N LEU A 437 -15.28 -17.75 6.32
CA LEU A 437 -13.98 -18.13 5.77
C LEU A 437 -14.08 -19.51 5.09
N PRO A 438 -13.34 -19.75 3.99
CA PRO A 438 -13.28 -21.08 3.39
C PRO A 438 -12.56 -22.06 4.33
N PRO A 439 -12.95 -23.37 4.33
CA PRO A 439 -12.38 -24.36 5.26
C PRO A 439 -10.85 -24.45 5.23
N PHE A 440 -10.21 -24.35 4.06
CA PHE A 440 -8.76 -24.37 3.95
C PHE A 440 -8.11 -23.15 4.62
N ALA A 441 -8.77 -21.98 4.57
CA ALA A 441 -8.27 -20.78 5.23
C ALA A 441 -8.41 -20.89 6.75
N VAL A 442 -9.51 -21.45 7.25
CA VAL A 442 -9.70 -21.72 8.69
C VAL A 442 -8.59 -22.64 9.21
N SER A 443 -8.36 -23.78 8.54
CA SER A 443 -7.28 -24.72 8.90
C SER A 443 -5.92 -24.05 8.85
N GLY A 444 -5.60 -23.37 7.74
CA GLY A 444 -4.31 -22.69 7.56
C GLY A 444 -4.08 -21.57 8.58
N MET A 445 -5.11 -20.78 8.92
CA MET A 445 -5.00 -19.74 9.96
C MET A 445 -4.75 -20.36 11.35
N ARG A 446 -5.37 -21.49 11.70
CA ARG A 446 -5.11 -22.19 12.97
C ARG A 446 -3.65 -22.67 13.07
N GLU A 447 -3.15 -23.31 12.03
CA GLU A 447 -1.75 -23.72 11.96
C GLU A 447 -0.79 -22.54 12.05
N ALA A 448 -1.10 -21.44 11.34
CA ALA A 448 -0.30 -20.23 11.35
C ALA A 448 -0.31 -19.54 12.71
N LEU A 449 -1.45 -19.44 13.38
CA LEU A 449 -1.54 -18.90 14.76
C LEU A 449 -0.62 -19.66 15.71
N ALA A 450 -0.66 -21.00 15.69
CA ALA A 450 0.20 -21.83 16.51
C ALA A 450 1.69 -21.68 16.15
N ALA A 451 2.03 -21.56 14.86
CA ALA A 451 3.41 -21.37 14.42
C ALA A 451 3.94 -19.97 14.77
N PHE A 452 3.10 -18.94 14.67
CA PHE A 452 3.49 -17.56 14.95
C PHE A 452 3.59 -17.31 16.44
N ASP A 453 2.75 -17.94 17.27
CA ASP A 453 2.83 -17.85 18.73
C ASP A 453 4.16 -18.42 19.27
N ARG A 454 4.69 -19.49 18.67
CA ARG A 454 6.03 -20.01 19.01
C ARG A 454 7.15 -19.03 18.67
N ARG A 455 7.01 -18.21 17.61
CA ARG A 455 8.04 -17.24 17.16
C ARG A 455 7.90 -15.88 17.84
N LEU A 456 6.69 -15.52 18.20
CA LEU A 456 6.33 -14.28 18.88
C LEU A 456 5.34 -14.62 20.01
N PRO A 457 5.82 -15.01 21.19
CA PRO A 457 5.00 -15.49 22.30
C PRO A 457 3.90 -14.51 22.68
N GLY A 458 2.67 -15.00 22.73
CA GLY A 458 1.46 -14.20 22.97
C GLY A 458 0.79 -13.67 21.68
N PHE A 459 1.29 -14.02 20.50
CA PHE A 459 0.66 -13.64 19.21
C PHE A 459 -0.79 -14.16 19.13
N ALA A 460 -1.03 -15.40 19.52
CA ALA A 460 -2.35 -16.01 19.64
C ALA A 460 -2.87 -16.00 21.09
N GLY A 461 -2.44 -15.00 21.88
CA GLY A 461 -2.80 -14.89 23.29
C GLY A 461 -4.30 -14.70 23.54
N PRO A 462 -4.74 -14.83 24.81
CA PRO A 462 -6.16 -14.84 25.17
C PRO A 462 -6.90 -13.54 24.88
N ASP A 463 -6.17 -12.44 24.74
CA ASP A 463 -6.73 -11.12 24.45
C ASP A 463 -6.73 -10.77 22.96
N ALA A 464 -5.98 -11.51 22.12
CA ALA A 464 -5.89 -11.24 20.68
C ALA A 464 -7.26 -11.45 20.00
N VAL A 465 -7.66 -10.47 19.18
CA VAL A 465 -8.96 -10.46 18.50
C VAL A 465 -8.76 -10.59 17.00
N LEU A 466 -9.41 -11.57 16.39
CA LEU A 466 -9.57 -11.71 14.95
C LEU A 466 -10.84 -10.99 14.50
N THR A 467 -10.74 -10.18 13.44
CA THR A 467 -11.86 -9.44 12.84
C THR A 467 -11.90 -9.73 11.34
N GLY A 468 -12.97 -10.34 10.85
CA GLY A 468 -13.12 -10.81 9.47
C GLY A 468 -14.08 -9.96 8.65
N VAL A 469 -13.97 -10.03 7.33
CA VAL A 469 -13.04 -10.83 6.53
C VAL A 469 -12.12 -9.94 5.72
N GLU A 470 -10.85 -10.27 5.61
CA GLU A 470 -9.93 -9.61 4.69
C GLU A 470 -9.78 -10.45 3.42
N THR A 471 -10.36 -9.97 2.31
CA THR A 471 -10.42 -10.66 1.01
C THR A 471 -9.64 -9.94 -0.07
N ARG A 472 -9.26 -8.67 0.16
CA ARG A 472 -8.73 -7.77 -0.86
C ARG A 472 -7.26 -7.45 -0.65
N SER A 473 -6.46 -8.48 -0.35
CA SER A 473 -4.99 -8.35 -0.19
C SER A 473 -4.28 -8.05 -1.51
N SER A 474 -4.87 -8.43 -2.65
CA SER A 474 -4.42 -8.09 -4.01
C SER A 474 -5.53 -8.29 -5.02
N SER A 475 -5.31 -7.83 -6.28
CA SER A 475 -6.26 -8.06 -7.38
C SER A 475 -6.44 -9.56 -7.66
N PRO A 476 -7.67 -10.05 -7.82
CA PRO A 476 -7.95 -11.45 -8.20
C PRO A 476 -7.81 -11.71 -9.70
N VAL A 477 -7.51 -10.67 -10.47
CA VAL A 477 -7.29 -10.73 -11.92
C VAL A 477 -6.00 -10.02 -12.30
N ARG A 478 -5.45 -10.39 -13.45
CA ARG A 478 -4.41 -9.62 -14.13
C ARG A 478 -4.93 -9.23 -15.52
N ILE A 479 -4.85 -7.95 -15.84
CA ILE A 479 -5.15 -7.42 -17.17
C ILE A 479 -3.86 -7.52 -17.98
N LEU A 480 -3.85 -8.34 -19.03
CA LEU A 480 -2.64 -8.66 -19.75
C LEU A 480 -2.13 -7.46 -20.56
N ARG A 481 -0.82 -7.25 -20.52
CA ARG A 481 -0.10 -6.21 -21.26
C ARG A 481 1.28 -6.69 -21.68
N ASN A 482 1.84 -6.09 -22.70
CA ASN A 482 3.23 -6.31 -23.08
C ASN A 482 4.17 -5.76 -22.00
N ALA A 483 5.23 -6.49 -21.66
CA ALA A 483 6.15 -6.14 -20.58
C ALA A 483 7.00 -4.88 -20.87
N GLU A 484 7.31 -4.62 -22.14
CA GLU A 484 8.17 -3.52 -22.58
C GLU A 484 7.37 -2.25 -22.87
N THR A 485 6.26 -2.39 -23.60
CA THR A 485 5.41 -1.27 -23.99
C THR A 485 4.36 -0.91 -22.96
N CYS A 486 4.10 -1.77 -21.97
CA CYS A 486 2.99 -1.66 -21.01
C CYS A 486 1.59 -1.60 -21.67
N GLU A 487 1.48 -1.82 -22.97
CA GLU A 487 0.24 -1.75 -23.74
C GLU A 487 -0.47 -3.11 -23.72
N SER A 488 -1.81 -3.09 -23.59
CA SER A 488 -2.65 -4.26 -23.75
C SER A 488 -2.74 -4.70 -25.22
N ALA A 489 -3.32 -5.87 -25.50
CA ALA A 489 -3.68 -6.25 -26.85
C ALA A 489 -4.69 -5.28 -27.50
N VAL A 490 -5.51 -4.61 -26.71
CA VAL A 490 -6.27 -3.42 -27.15
C VAL A 490 -5.31 -2.23 -27.17
N ARG A 491 -4.85 -1.81 -28.34
CA ARG A 491 -3.88 -0.73 -28.49
C ARG A 491 -4.39 0.57 -27.88
N GLY A 492 -3.50 1.39 -27.33
CA GLY A 492 -3.86 2.62 -26.62
C GLY A 492 -4.39 2.38 -25.20
N LEU A 493 -4.46 1.12 -24.70
CA LEU A 493 -4.83 0.80 -23.33
C LEU A 493 -3.61 0.33 -22.54
N PHE A 494 -3.29 1.03 -21.44
CA PHE A 494 -2.12 0.79 -20.58
C PHE A 494 -2.57 0.44 -19.16
N PRO A 495 -2.84 -0.85 -18.87
CA PRO A 495 -3.23 -1.29 -17.54
C PRO A 495 -2.10 -1.08 -16.53
N ALA A 496 -2.36 -0.37 -15.43
CA ALA A 496 -1.34 0.04 -14.46
C ALA A 496 -1.72 -0.30 -13.02
N GLY A 497 -0.71 -0.53 -12.21
CA GLY A 497 -0.80 -0.63 -10.77
C GLY A 497 -1.37 -1.94 -10.25
N GLU A 498 -1.93 -1.89 -9.03
CA GLU A 498 -2.42 -3.07 -8.32
C GLU A 498 -3.66 -3.67 -8.94
N GLY A 499 -4.59 -2.84 -9.43
CA GLY A 499 -5.81 -3.31 -10.09
C GLY A 499 -5.53 -4.12 -11.35
N ALA A 500 -4.51 -3.73 -12.10
CA ALA A 500 -4.05 -4.46 -13.28
C ALA A 500 -3.21 -5.71 -12.94
N GLY A 501 -2.85 -5.92 -11.66
CA GLY A 501 -2.11 -7.10 -11.19
C GLY A 501 -0.59 -6.99 -11.28
N TYR A 502 -0.03 -5.77 -11.41
CA TYR A 502 1.43 -5.55 -11.59
C TYR A 502 2.13 -4.89 -10.40
N ALA A 503 1.38 -4.44 -9.41
CA ALA A 503 1.93 -3.84 -8.19
C ALA A 503 1.22 -4.37 -6.95
N GLY A 504 1.81 -4.16 -5.77
CA GLY A 504 1.25 -4.60 -4.49
C GLY A 504 1.57 -3.62 -3.36
N GLY A 505 1.56 -2.30 -3.64
CA GLY A 505 1.79 -1.27 -2.64
C GLY A 505 2.00 0.10 -3.27
N ILE A 506 2.00 1.16 -2.45
CA ILE A 506 2.01 2.56 -2.90
C ILE A 506 3.18 2.85 -3.86
N LEU A 507 4.42 2.53 -3.42
CA LEU A 507 5.62 2.88 -4.21
C LEU A 507 5.70 2.08 -5.50
N SER A 508 5.42 0.78 -5.48
CA SER A 508 5.43 -0.05 -6.69
C SER A 508 4.32 0.34 -7.67
N ALA A 509 3.13 0.73 -7.16
CA ALA A 509 2.03 1.21 -7.99
C ALA A 509 2.36 2.56 -8.65
N ALA A 510 2.95 3.49 -7.90
CA ALA A 510 3.41 4.78 -8.42
C ALA A 510 4.43 4.60 -9.57
N VAL A 511 5.45 3.75 -9.35
CA VAL A 511 6.46 3.45 -10.38
C VAL A 511 5.84 2.80 -11.61
N ASP A 512 4.89 1.89 -11.43
CA ASP A 512 4.22 1.24 -12.55
C ASP A 512 3.35 2.22 -13.35
N GLY A 513 2.66 3.15 -12.66
CA GLY A 513 1.94 4.25 -13.30
C GLY A 513 2.86 5.16 -14.13
N ILE A 514 4.03 5.50 -13.61
CA ILE A 514 5.05 6.28 -14.35
C ILE A 514 5.47 5.53 -15.60
N ARG A 515 5.79 4.24 -15.50
CA ARG A 515 6.20 3.40 -16.64
C ARG A 515 5.13 3.37 -17.74
N CYS A 516 3.87 3.24 -17.37
CA CYS A 516 2.76 3.30 -18.33
C CYS A 516 2.65 4.70 -18.95
N ALA A 517 2.76 5.78 -18.18
CA ALA A 517 2.71 7.15 -18.67
C ALA A 517 3.82 7.48 -19.68
N GLU A 518 5.03 6.93 -19.48
CA GLU A 518 6.13 7.07 -20.45
C GLU A 518 5.81 6.42 -21.81
N LYS A 519 4.92 5.42 -21.84
CA LYS A 519 4.59 4.63 -23.03
C LYS A 519 3.35 5.09 -23.77
N VAL A 520 2.47 5.86 -23.12
CA VAL A 520 1.25 6.39 -23.75
C VAL A 520 1.58 7.26 -24.98
N TRP A 521 2.63 8.04 -24.86
CA TRP A 521 3.16 8.88 -25.95
C TRP A 521 4.68 8.75 -25.94
N PRO A 522 5.27 7.76 -26.64
CA PRO A 522 6.71 7.54 -26.63
C PRO A 522 7.45 8.67 -27.34
N GLU A 523 8.63 9.04 -26.81
CA GLU A 523 9.53 10.03 -27.41
C GLU A 523 9.84 9.62 -28.86
N GLY A 524 9.65 10.55 -29.82
CA GLY A 524 10.04 10.37 -31.22
C GLY A 524 9.00 9.72 -32.14
N GLN A 525 7.76 9.44 -31.72
CA GLN A 525 6.68 9.10 -32.63
C GLN A 525 6.09 10.38 -33.26
N ALA A 526 6.43 10.60 -34.55
CA ALA A 526 5.82 11.56 -35.47
C ALA A 526 4.97 10.81 -36.47
#